data_3fbb2f38253edde390a683165ed9a792
#
_entry.id   3fbb2f38253edde390a683165ed9a792
#
_cell.length_a   1.000
_cell.length_b   1.000
_cell.length_c   1.000
_cell.angle_alpha   90.00
_cell.angle_beta   90.00
_cell.angle_gamma   90.00
#
_symmetry.space_group_name_H-M   'P 1'
#
loop_
_entity.id
_entity.type
_entity.pdbx_description
1 polymer ?
#
loop_
_entity_poly.entity_id
_entity_poly.type
_entity_poly.pdbx_seq_one_letter_code
_entity_poly.pdbx_strand_id
1 'polypeptide(L)'
;EFKFEETEGFIEEFINLKPEEDTATLIPLDVIYSNNRPSLFDNDGLTNSDTTGINACLVKAKVWEYEQEVRVIKKKKSGIYSFDRKQMTGIYFGMKINKQDKKIIAKLVDDSNKYTNTKIKKHDVQIAFNTFELFKIPFSV
;
A
#
# COMPACT_ATOMS: atom_id res chain seq x y z
N GLU A 1 2.30 1.14 -8.21
CA GLU A 1 3.44 0.27 -7.81
C GLU A 1 4.39 1.12 -6.98
N PHE A 2 4.82 0.59 -5.86
CA PHE A 2 5.80 1.20 -4.99
C PHE A 2 6.97 0.26 -4.82
N LYS A 3 8.17 0.82 -4.71
CA LYS A 3 9.38 0.10 -4.35
C LYS A 3 9.71 0.45 -2.90
N PHE A 4 9.84 -0.57 -2.08
CA PHE A 4 10.31 -0.45 -0.70
C PHE A 4 11.73 -0.98 -0.61
N GLU A 5 12.54 -0.37 0.24
CA GLU A 5 13.80 -0.96 0.62
C GLU A 5 13.52 -2.13 1.57
N GLU A 6 14.13 -3.27 1.31
CA GLU A 6 14.05 -4.41 2.22
C GLU A 6 14.83 -4.05 3.49
N THR A 7 14.11 -3.81 4.58
CA THR A 7 14.68 -3.61 5.90
C THR A 7 14.07 -4.61 6.85
N GLU A 8 14.91 -5.39 7.51
CA GLU A 8 14.50 -6.20 8.66
C GLU A 8 14.06 -5.25 9.79
N GLY A 9 12.97 -5.58 10.49
CA GLY A 9 12.52 -4.82 11.65
C GLY A 9 11.48 -3.73 11.42
N PHE A 10 10.87 -3.62 10.25
CA PHE A 10 9.84 -2.61 9.98
C PHE A 10 8.69 -2.55 11.00
N ILE A 11 8.29 -3.69 11.56
CA ILE A 11 7.22 -3.73 12.56
C ILE A 11 7.71 -3.04 13.85
N GLU A 12 8.94 -3.32 14.31
CA GLU A 12 9.51 -2.70 15.50
C GLU A 12 9.74 -1.21 15.28
N GLU A 13 10.26 -0.81 14.13
CA GLU A 13 10.40 0.60 13.74
C GLU A 13 9.05 1.31 13.77
N PHE A 14 8.01 0.71 13.19
CA PHE A 14 6.67 1.27 13.15
C PHE A 14 6.06 1.38 14.56
N ILE A 15 6.23 0.38 15.44
CA ILE A 15 5.71 0.40 16.81
C ILE A 15 6.36 1.54 17.61
N ASN A 16 7.65 1.75 17.45
CA ASN A 16 8.43 2.74 18.18
C ASN A 16 8.32 4.16 17.60
N LEU A 17 7.80 4.31 16.37
CA LEU A 17 7.63 5.62 15.72
C LEU A 17 6.60 6.45 16.46
N LYS A 18 6.99 7.63 16.92
CA LYS A 18 6.06 8.59 17.50
C LYS A 18 5.22 9.25 16.40
N PRO A 19 3.96 9.60 16.65
CA PRO A 19 3.09 10.23 15.66
C PRO A 19 3.66 11.51 15.04
N GLU A 20 4.43 12.28 15.80
CA GLU A 20 5.13 13.49 15.34
C GLU A 20 6.34 13.21 14.48
N GLU A 21 6.92 12.03 14.58
CA GLU A 21 8.06 11.55 13.81
C GLU A 21 7.65 10.85 12.50
N ASP A 22 6.33 10.75 12.26
CA ASP A 22 5.79 10.09 11.07
C ASP A 22 6.29 10.79 9.80
N THR A 23 7.23 10.16 9.14
CA THR A 23 7.89 10.65 7.93
C THR A 23 7.01 10.51 6.68
N ALA A 24 7.43 11.13 5.57
CA ALA A 24 6.82 10.90 4.26
C ALA A 24 7.13 9.49 3.69
N THR A 25 8.02 8.74 4.33
CA THR A 25 8.37 7.38 3.92
C THR A 25 7.20 6.43 4.19
N LEU A 26 6.85 5.63 3.20
CA LEU A 26 5.85 4.58 3.34
C LEU A 26 6.53 3.32 3.88
N ILE A 27 6.11 2.88 5.06
CA ILE A 27 6.59 1.65 5.70
C ILE A 27 5.61 0.53 5.35
N PRO A 28 6.01 -0.48 4.58
CA PRO A 28 5.16 -1.61 4.24
C PRO A 28 5.08 -2.59 5.41
N LEU A 29 3.88 -3.06 5.70
CA LEU A 29 3.61 -4.05 6.73
C LEU A 29 2.84 -5.21 6.11
N ASP A 30 3.34 -6.42 6.24
CA ASP A 30 2.66 -7.61 5.75
C ASP A 30 1.40 -7.90 6.55
N VAL A 31 0.34 -8.30 5.86
CA VAL A 31 -0.89 -8.75 6.50
C VAL A 31 -0.72 -10.17 7.02
N ILE A 32 -1.08 -10.38 8.27
CA ILE A 32 -1.06 -11.67 8.94
C ILE A 32 -2.38 -12.39 8.69
N TYR A 33 -2.34 -13.53 8.02
CA TYR A 33 -3.52 -14.34 7.75
C TYR A 33 -3.73 -15.37 8.85
N SER A 34 -4.88 -15.31 9.53
CA SER A 34 -5.19 -16.14 10.68
C SER A 34 -6.60 -16.73 10.63
N ASN A 35 -6.78 -17.91 11.18
CA ASN A 35 -8.11 -18.49 11.42
C ASN A 35 -8.80 -17.85 12.64
N ASN A 36 -8.02 -17.21 13.50
CA ASN A 36 -8.51 -16.55 14.70
C ASN A 36 -8.56 -15.04 14.51
N ARG A 37 -9.57 -14.42 15.08
CA ARG A 37 -9.60 -12.95 15.18
C ARG A 37 -8.56 -12.48 16.19
N PRO A 38 -7.92 -11.31 15.96
CA PRO A 38 -7.01 -10.75 16.97
C PRO A 38 -7.80 -10.48 18.25
N SER A 39 -7.22 -10.86 19.40
CA SER A 39 -7.79 -10.50 20.69
C SER A 39 -7.56 -9.01 20.96
N LEU A 40 -8.57 -8.35 21.49
CA LEU A 40 -8.46 -6.98 22.00
C LEU A 40 -7.85 -6.96 23.42
N PHE A 41 -7.74 -8.12 24.03
CA PHE A 41 -7.25 -8.29 25.38
C PHE A 41 -6.06 -9.25 25.36
N ASP A 42 -5.08 -9.00 26.19
CA ASP A 42 -4.04 -9.97 26.48
C ASP A 42 -4.57 -11.11 27.38
N ASN A 43 -3.71 -12.05 27.73
CA ASN A 43 -4.09 -13.19 28.57
C ASN A 43 -4.52 -12.79 29.99
N ASP A 44 -4.17 -11.59 30.43
CA ASP A 44 -4.49 -11.03 31.75
C ASP A 44 -5.77 -10.16 31.70
N GLY A 45 -6.43 -10.08 30.55
CA GLY A 45 -7.65 -9.31 30.34
C GLY A 45 -7.43 -7.80 30.22
N LEU A 46 -6.19 -7.36 30.11
CA LEU A 46 -5.81 -5.95 29.93
C LEU A 46 -5.73 -5.59 28.44
N THR A 47 -6.19 -4.42 28.09
CA THR A 47 -6.01 -3.90 26.72
C THR A 47 -4.57 -3.46 26.52
N ASN A 48 -3.85 -4.11 25.63
CA ASN A 48 -2.57 -3.60 25.16
C ASN A 48 -2.84 -2.59 24.03
N SER A 49 -2.99 -1.30 24.39
CA SER A 49 -3.45 -0.26 23.48
C SER A 49 -2.55 -0.10 22.25
N ASP A 50 -1.23 -0.30 22.37
CA ASP A 50 -0.28 -0.01 21.31
C ASP A 50 -0.20 -1.12 20.26
N THR A 51 -0.22 -2.38 20.68
CA THR A 51 -0.18 -3.53 19.77
C THR A 51 -1.56 -3.96 19.28
N THR A 52 -2.60 -3.77 20.07
CA THR A 52 -3.97 -4.18 19.72
C THR A 52 -4.48 -3.46 18.48
N GLY A 53 -4.27 -2.14 18.38
CA GLY A 53 -4.69 -1.35 17.23
C GLY A 53 -3.97 -1.79 15.95
N ILE A 54 -2.66 -2.05 16.03
CA ILE A 54 -1.86 -2.51 14.89
C ILE A 54 -2.29 -3.91 14.48
N ASN A 55 -2.44 -4.84 15.42
CA ASN A 55 -2.89 -6.20 15.14
C ASN A 55 -4.28 -6.23 14.50
N ALA A 56 -5.21 -5.39 14.96
CA ALA A 56 -6.54 -5.27 14.35
C ALA A 56 -6.46 -4.81 12.88
N CYS A 57 -5.49 -3.95 12.54
CA CYS A 57 -5.28 -3.46 11.19
C CYS A 57 -4.53 -4.46 10.29
N LEU A 58 -3.69 -5.32 10.85
CA LEU A 58 -2.84 -6.23 10.07
C LEU A 58 -3.37 -7.67 9.98
N VAL A 59 -4.29 -8.09 10.85
CA VAL A 59 -4.83 -9.45 10.79
C VAL A 59 -6.02 -9.53 9.84
N LYS A 60 -6.00 -10.54 8.98
CA LYS A 60 -7.07 -10.86 8.03
C LYS A 60 -7.42 -12.35 8.08
N ALA A 61 -8.66 -12.70 7.76
CA ALA A 61 -9.06 -14.11 7.76
C ALA A 61 -8.24 -14.92 6.74
N LYS A 62 -7.84 -16.13 7.11
CA LYS A 62 -7.00 -17.03 6.31
C LYS A 62 -7.54 -17.28 4.89
N VAL A 63 -8.84 -17.26 4.71
CA VAL A 63 -9.49 -17.43 3.41
C VAL A 63 -9.08 -16.37 2.37
N TRP A 64 -8.55 -15.24 2.81
CA TRP A 64 -8.06 -14.14 1.97
C TRP A 64 -6.54 -14.17 1.72
N GLU A 65 -5.83 -15.22 2.15
CA GLU A 65 -4.37 -15.33 2.05
C GLU A 65 -3.85 -15.22 0.60
N TYR A 66 -4.68 -15.57 -0.37
CA TYR A 66 -4.34 -15.45 -1.79
C TYR A 66 -4.11 -14.00 -2.26
N GLU A 67 -4.58 -13.00 -1.50
CA GLU A 67 -4.36 -11.59 -1.82
C GLU A 67 -2.93 -11.14 -1.55
N GLN A 68 -2.20 -11.81 -0.65
CA GLN A 68 -0.83 -11.45 -0.25
C GLN A 68 -0.67 -9.94 -0.02
N GLU A 69 -1.58 -9.40 0.77
CA GLU A 69 -1.74 -7.96 0.95
C GLU A 69 -0.62 -7.37 1.81
N VAL A 70 -0.11 -6.23 1.38
CA VAL A 70 0.80 -5.37 2.15
C VAL A 70 0.07 -4.06 2.45
N ARG A 71 0.16 -3.59 3.69
CA ARG A 71 -0.48 -2.35 4.14
C ARG A 71 0.53 -1.31 4.56
N VAL A 72 0.21 -0.05 4.25
CA VAL A 72 0.88 1.11 4.84
C VAL A 72 -0.11 1.76 5.80
N ILE A 73 0.28 1.85 7.07
CA ILE A 73 -0.56 2.42 8.13
C ILE A 73 0.07 3.73 8.59
N LYS A 74 -0.75 4.76 8.76
CA LYS A 74 -0.33 6.03 9.35
C LYS A 74 -0.97 6.21 10.72
N LYS A 75 -0.17 6.51 11.75
CA LYS A 75 -0.63 6.69 13.14
C LYS A 75 -1.34 8.02 13.39
N LYS A 76 -1.56 8.82 12.36
CA LYS A 76 -2.23 10.12 12.43
C LYS A 76 -3.72 10.02 12.14
N LYS A 77 -4.45 11.12 12.39
CA LYS A 77 -5.85 11.24 11.99
C LYS A 77 -5.99 11.01 10.48
N SER A 78 -7.18 10.54 10.06
CA SER A 78 -7.49 10.41 8.63
C SER A 78 -7.27 11.73 7.90
N GLY A 79 -6.73 11.67 6.67
CA GLY A 79 -6.42 12.86 5.89
C GLY A 79 -5.61 12.54 4.65
N ILE A 80 -5.16 13.59 3.99
CA ILE A 80 -4.25 13.49 2.84
C ILE A 80 -2.83 13.65 3.36
N TYR A 81 -2.00 12.66 3.08
CA TYR A 81 -0.59 12.64 3.48
C TYR A 81 0.31 12.63 2.24
N SER A 82 1.38 13.41 2.29
CA SER A 82 2.44 13.30 1.30
C SER A 82 3.30 12.05 1.58
N PHE A 83 3.87 11.51 0.54
CA PHE A 83 4.83 10.41 0.61
C PHE A 83 6.05 10.71 -0.27
N ASP A 84 7.16 9.99 -0.04
CA ASP A 84 8.34 10.14 -0.89
C ASP A 84 8.03 9.60 -2.31
N ARG A 85 8.02 10.51 -3.27
CA ARG A 85 7.73 10.20 -4.67
C ARG A 85 8.70 9.22 -5.30
N LYS A 86 9.91 9.10 -4.76
CA LYS A 86 10.91 8.13 -5.23
C LYS A 86 10.46 6.69 -5.01
N GLN A 87 9.58 6.45 -4.03
CA GLN A 87 9.01 5.14 -3.78
C GLN A 87 7.97 4.73 -4.82
N MET A 88 7.36 5.67 -5.55
CA MET A 88 6.39 5.35 -6.60
C MET A 88 7.12 5.00 -7.90
N THR A 89 7.00 3.76 -8.35
CA THR A 89 7.66 3.24 -9.55
C THR A 89 6.72 3.04 -10.73
N GLY A 90 5.42 2.92 -10.48
CA GLY A 90 4.46 2.71 -11.56
C GLY A 90 3.02 3.00 -11.18
N ILE A 91 2.22 3.28 -12.22
CA ILE A 91 0.77 3.41 -12.14
C ILE A 91 0.14 2.43 -13.13
N TYR A 92 -0.90 1.75 -12.67
CA TYR A 92 -1.67 0.79 -13.43
C TYR A 92 -3.07 1.33 -13.66
N PHE A 93 -3.45 1.47 -14.94
CA PHE A 93 -4.77 1.90 -15.33
C PHE A 93 -5.68 0.69 -15.46
N GLY A 94 -6.70 0.63 -14.61
CA GLY A 94 -7.70 -0.43 -14.67
C GLY A 94 -8.52 -0.37 -15.96
N MET A 95 -9.02 -1.51 -16.43
CA MET A 95 -9.73 -1.64 -17.70
C MET A 95 -10.97 -0.75 -17.85
N LYS A 96 -11.61 -0.39 -16.75
CA LYS A 96 -12.85 0.41 -16.74
C LYS A 96 -12.60 1.90 -16.52
N ILE A 97 -11.34 2.35 -16.48
CA ILE A 97 -11.04 3.77 -16.34
C ILE A 97 -11.57 4.54 -17.56
N ASN A 98 -12.21 5.67 -17.32
CA ASN A 98 -12.64 6.51 -18.45
C ASN A 98 -11.44 7.20 -19.12
N LYS A 99 -11.57 7.51 -20.41
CA LYS A 99 -10.48 8.07 -21.21
C LYS A 99 -10.01 9.43 -20.70
N GLN A 100 -10.91 10.24 -20.14
CA GLN A 100 -10.57 11.58 -19.66
C GLN A 100 -9.72 11.51 -18.41
N ASP A 101 -10.12 10.71 -17.42
CA ASP A 101 -9.35 10.52 -16.18
C ASP A 101 -7.99 9.90 -16.48
N LYS A 102 -7.96 8.91 -17.39
CA LYS A 102 -6.71 8.29 -17.85
C LYS A 102 -5.72 9.33 -18.40
N LYS A 103 -6.19 10.24 -19.25
CA LYS A 103 -5.36 11.32 -19.80
C LYS A 103 -4.88 12.29 -18.73
N ILE A 104 -5.76 12.68 -17.82
CA ILE A 104 -5.40 13.59 -16.70
C ILE A 104 -4.32 12.96 -15.83
N ILE A 105 -4.53 11.72 -15.40
CA ILE A 105 -3.55 11.02 -14.53
C ILE A 105 -2.24 10.80 -15.29
N ALA A 106 -2.29 10.40 -16.56
CA ALA A 106 -1.08 10.22 -17.36
C ALA A 106 -0.26 11.51 -17.46
N LYS A 107 -0.93 12.66 -17.68
CA LYS A 107 -0.27 13.98 -17.69
C LYS A 107 0.36 14.32 -16.34
N LEU A 108 -0.34 14.07 -15.22
CA LEU A 108 0.20 14.30 -13.89
C LEU A 108 1.46 13.47 -13.62
N VAL A 109 1.51 12.22 -14.12
CA VAL A 109 2.68 11.36 -14.04
C VAL A 109 3.84 11.94 -14.87
N ASP A 110 3.58 12.38 -16.09
CA ASP A 110 4.60 12.96 -16.96
C ASP A 110 5.15 14.26 -16.37
N ASP A 111 4.30 15.11 -15.84
CA ASP A 111 4.70 16.34 -15.14
C ASP A 111 5.53 16.01 -13.89
N SER A 112 5.09 15.01 -13.09
CA SER A 112 5.85 14.56 -11.94
C SER A 112 7.24 14.05 -12.33
N ASN A 113 7.34 13.19 -13.34
CA ASN A 113 8.62 12.67 -13.84
C ASN A 113 9.56 13.81 -14.28
N LYS A 114 9.01 14.82 -14.95
CA LYS A 114 9.78 15.96 -15.43
C LYS A 114 10.32 16.84 -14.31
N TYR A 115 9.47 17.13 -13.29
CA TYR A 115 9.85 18.09 -12.22
C TYR A 115 10.64 17.44 -11.07
N THR A 116 10.48 16.15 -10.84
CA THR A 116 11.10 15.45 -9.69
C THR A 116 12.18 14.46 -10.10
N ASN A 117 12.52 14.40 -11.39
CA ASN A 117 13.48 13.43 -11.93
C ASN A 117 13.17 11.97 -11.52
N THR A 118 11.89 11.66 -11.37
CA THR A 118 11.41 10.29 -11.12
C THR A 118 11.17 9.56 -12.45
N LYS A 119 11.06 8.24 -12.41
CA LYS A 119 10.79 7.40 -13.59
C LYS A 119 9.57 6.53 -13.34
N ILE A 120 8.46 7.16 -12.97
CA ILE A 120 7.19 6.47 -12.77
C ILE A 120 6.71 5.93 -14.11
N LYS A 121 6.53 4.61 -14.21
CA LYS A 121 6.04 3.94 -15.42
C LYS A 121 4.50 3.96 -15.45
N LYS A 122 3.94 3.95 -16.66
CA LYS A 122 2.50 3.84 -16.88
C LYS A 122 2.20 2.50 -17.54
N HIS A 123 1.21 1.78 -17.06
CA HIS A 123 0.78 0.50 -17.60
C HIS A 123 -0.74 0.44 -17.71
N ASP A 124 -1.24 -0.17 -18.75
CA ASP A 124 -2.62 -0.61 -18.81
C ASP A 124 -2.73 -2.03 -18.25
N VAL A 125 -3.90 -2.39 -17.74
CA VAL A 125 -4.19 -3.71 -17.22
C VAL A 125 -5.26 -4.37 -18.08
N GLN A 126 -5.05 -5.63 -18.44
CA GLN A 126 -6.03 -6.47 -19.12
C GLN A 126 -6.24 -7.79 -18.37
N ILE A 127 -7.43 -8.36 -18.54
CA ILE A 127 -7.73 -9.73 -18.08
C ILE A 127 -7.25 -10.70 -19.18
N ALA A 128 -6.61 -11.78 -18.76
CA ALA A 128 -6.32 -12.89 -19.64
C ALA A 128 -7.61 -13.53 -20.17
N PHE A 129 -7.60 -13.99 -21.42
CA PHE A 129 -8.83 -14.44 -22.10
C PHE A 129 -9.51 -15.65 -21.42
N ASN A 130 -8.72 -16.56 -20.84
CA ASN A 130 -9.22 -17.84 -20.29
C ASN A 130 -8.97 -18.03 -18.80
N THR A 131 -8.48 -17.02 -18.09
CA THR A 131 -8.17 -17.07 -16.65
C THR A 131 -8.66 -15.79 -15.96
N PHE A 132 -8.66 -15.80 -14.63
CA PHE A 132 -8.90 -14.60 -13.84
C PHE A 132 -7.64 -13.76 -13.62
N GLU A 133 -6.56 -14.07 -14.33
CA GLU A 133 -5.30 -13.37 -14.18
C GLU A 133 -5.33 -11.99 -14.86
N LEU A 134 -4.69 -11.04 -14.20
CA LEU A 134 -4.45 -9.72 -14.74
C LEU A 134 -3.01 -9.62 -15.24
N PHE A 135 -2.83 -9.04 -16.40
CA PHE A 135 -1.49 -8.76 -16.92
C PHE A 135 -1.36 -7.30 -17.34
N LYS A 136 -0.15 -6.80 -17.19
CA LYS A 136 0.19 -5.44 -17.61
C LYS A 136 0.60 -5.40 -19.07
N ILE A 137 0.08 -4.41 -19.77
CA ILE A 137 0.46 -4.09 -21.14
C ILE A 137 1.04 -2.68 -21.21
N PRO A 138 1.78 -2.35 -22.28
CA PRO A 138 2.25 -0.99 -22.50
C PRO A 138 1.08 0.00 -22.47
N PHE A 139 1.32 1.15 -21.85
CA PHE A 139 0.35 2.24 -21.80
C PHE A 139 0.01 2.73 -23.21
N SER A 140 -1.29 2.86 -23.48
CA SER A 140 -1.82 3.47 -24.69
C SER A 140 -2.84 4.55 -24.33
N VAL A 141 -2.84 5.66 -25.07
CA VAL A 141 -3.79 6.80 -24.86
C VAL A 141 -5.00 6.64 -25.76
#